data_37f34ff428392cc5a69192bf3d5d3a0f
#
_entry.id   37f34ff428392cc5a69192bf3d5d3a0f
#
_cell.length_a   1.000
_cell.length_b   1.000
_cell.length_c   1.000
_cell.angle_alpha   90.00
_cell.angle_beta   90.00
_cell.angle_gamma   90.00
#
_symmetry.space_group_name_H-M   'P 1'
#
loop_
_entity.id
_entity.type
_entity.pdbx_description
1 polymer ?
#
loop_
_entity_poly.entity_id
_entity_poly.type
_entity_poly.pdbx_seq_one_letter_code
_entity_poly.pdbx_strand_id
1 'polypeptide(L)'
;MFVLNFRSVRFTKSLATIVFVGSLLAGAPAYAIGGDGKPIIDSATCKAMVKAADAGEPVDNPSILHLSDQMPSYIADGTLDYVVAPDFPYRAQLDAATQEWNEKLGGKVVLREVTKDKADSDTVNVRYVPRPDSRVLASASEISKEMTVFVTSTLYPDAIRSTLAHEFGHLLGIRHTCDYTLMAASQHRHPAAHVTPLDVAAVLQGQFD
;
A
#
# COMPACT_ATOMS: atom_id res chain seq x y z
N MET A 1 -10.94 -38.40 -57.81
CA MET A 1 -10.07 -37.34 -58.37
C MET A 1 -10.87 -36.04 -58.37
N PHE A 2 -10.82 -35.31 -57.24
CA PHE A 2 -11.56 -34.04 -57.09
C PHE A 2 -10.54 -32.90 -57.13
N VAL A 3 -10.72 -32.00 -58.07
CA VAL A 3 -9.90 -30.81 -58.29
C VAL A 3 -10.60 -29.68 -57.53
N LEU A 4 -9.92 -29.12 -56.51
CA LEU A 4 -10.37 -27.93 -55.78
C LEU A 4 -9.81 -26.69 -56.43
N ASN A 5 -10.71 -25.84 -56.96
CA ASN A 5 -10.41 -24.53 -57.53
C ASN A 5 -10.26 -23.48 -56.42
N PHE A 6 -9.06 -22.94 -56.27
CA PHE A 6 -8.83 -21.78 -55.40
C PHE A 6 -9.22 -20.50 -56.12
N ARG A 7 -10.31 -19.84 -55.68
CA ARG A 7 -10.63 -18.46 -56.09
C ARG A 7 -9.82 -17.48 -55.24
N SER A 8 -9.00 -16.71 -55.95
CA SER A 8 -8.25 -15.57 -55.44
C SER A 8 -9.21 -14.47 -54.96
N VAL A 9 -9.18 -14.14 -53.64
CA VAL A 9 -9.87 -12.99 -53.06
C VAL A 9 -8.91 -11.80 -53.09
N ARG A 10 -9.22 -10.80 -53.91
CA ARG A 10 -8.51 -9.52 -53.95
C ARG A 10 -8.98 -8.69 -52.72
N PHE A 11 -8.03 -8.41 -51.83
CA PHE A 11 -8.23 -7.43 -50.74
C PHE A 11 -8.04 -6.02 -51.32
N THR A 12 -9.10 -5.25 -51.44
CA THR A 12 -9.06 -3.81 -51.66
C THR A 12 -8.69 -3.10 -50.36
N LYS A 13 -7.53 -2.44 -50.33
CA LYS A 13 -7.12 -1.56 -49.23
C LYS A 13 -8.00 -0.31 -49.23
N SER A 14 -8.97 -0.26 -48.34
CA SER A 14 -9.72 0.96 -48.06
C SER A 14 -8.91 1.78 -47.03
N LEU A 15 -8.39 2.94 -47.49
CA LEU A 15 -7.81 3.94 -46.59
C LEU A 15 -8.98 4.59 -45.81
N ALA A 16 -9.17 4.20 -44.58
CA ALA A 16 -10.01 4.94 -43.65
C ALA A 16 -9.20 6.11 -43.10
N THR A 17 -9.55 7.32 -43.54
CA THR A 17 -9.07 8.57 -42.94
C THR A 17 -9.68 8.70 -41.58
N ILE A 18 -8.91 8.46 -40.53
CA ILE A 18 -9.32 8.69 -39.14
C ILE A 18 -9.17 10.19 -38.90
N VAL A 19 -10.31 10.89 -38.88
CA VAL A 19 -10.39 12.26 -38.40
C VAL A 19 -10.32 12.20 -36.87
N PHE A 20 -9.19 12.61 -36.33
CA PHE A 20 -9.04 12.82 -34.88
C PHE A 20 -9.89 14.06 -34.51
N VAL A 21 -11.10 13.85 -34.04
CA VAL A 21 -11.84 14.88 -33.30
C VAL A 21 -11.18 14.95 -31.92
N GLY A 22 -10.36 15.98 -31.70
CA GLY A 22 -9.75 16.25 -30.42
C GLY A 22 -10.82 16.60 -29.39
N SER A 23 -11.25 15.62 -28.63
CA SER A 23 -11.94 15.87 -27.36
C SER A 23 -10.94 16.49 -26.41
N LEU A 24 -11.12 17.75 -26.08
CA LEU A 24 -10.50 18.40 -24.92
C LEU A 24 -10.99 17.65 -23.66
N LEU A 25 -10.31 16.59 -23.30
CA LEU A 25 -10.41 16.02 -21.97
C LEU A 25 -9.85 17.09 -21.04
N ALA A 26 -10.70 17.64 -20.19
CA ALA A 26 -10.32 18.45 -19.06
C ALA A 26 -9.22 17.70 -18.34
N GLY A 27 -8.02 18.33 -18.26
CA GLY A 27 -6.79 17.68 -17.84
C GLY A 27 -6.96 17.10 -16.46
N ALA A 28 -6.84 15.79 -16.37
CA ALA A 28 -6.49 15.17 -15.11
C ALA A 28 -5.18 15.82 -14.63
N PRO A 29 -5.05 16.19 -13.36
CA PRO A 29 -3.83 16.81 -12.85
C PRO A 29 -2.66 15.86 -13.19
N ALA A 30 -1.64 16.41 -13.88
CA ALA A 30 -0.43 15.67 -14.16
C ALA A 30 0.28 15.44 -12.83
N TYR A 31 0.17 14.22 -12.28
CA TYR A 31 0.93 13.84 -11.11
C TYR A 31 2.40 13.74 -11.50
N ALA A 32 3.24 14.53 -10.84
CA ALA A 32 4.69 14.36 -10.96
C ALA A 32 5.05 12.97 -10.41
N ILE A 33 5.88 12.24 -11.16
CA ILE A 33 6.40 10.94 -10.72
C ILE A 33 7.68 11.20 -9.94
N GLY A 34 7.75 10.73 -8.69
CA GLY A 34 8.97 10.79 -7.89
C GLY A 34 10.08 9.93 -8.48
N GLY A 35 11.32 10.10 -8.00
CA GLY A 35 12.48 9.34 -8.47
C GLY A 35 12.38 7.82 -8.30
N ASP A 36 11.39 7.35 -7.53
CA ASP A 36 11.01 5.96 -7.32
C ASP A 36 9.85 5.50 -8.25
N GLY A 37 9.46 6.33 -9.22
CA GLY A 37 8.38 6.03 -10.16
C GLY A 37 6.96 6.20 -9.60
N LYS A 38 6.81 6.76 -8.40
CA LYS A 38 5.51 6.90 -7.72
C LYS A 38 4.91 8.28 -7.91
N PRO A 39 3.57 8.40 -7.98
CA PRO A 39 2.92 9.71 -8.04
C PRO A 39 3.21 10.51 -6.77
N ILE A 40 3.60 11.76 -6.95
CA ILE A 40 3.73 12.71 -5.85
C ILE A 40 2.38 13.40 -5.68
N ILE A 41 1.78 13.21 -4.50
CA ILE A 41 0.55 13.93 -4.13
C ILE A 41 0.97 15.36 -3.74
N ASP A 42 0.39 16.36 -4.39
CA ASP A 42 0.71 17.74 -4.08
C ASP A 42 0.21 18.15 -2.69
N SER A 43 0.88 19.14 -2.10
CA SER A 43 0.61 19.57 -0.72
C SER A 43 -0.81 20.11 -0.50
N ALA A 44 -1.48 20.66 -1.52
CA ALA A 44 -2.85 21.16 -1.38
C ALA A 44 -3.84 20.01 -1.33
N THR A 45 -3.68 19.04 -2.23
CA THR A 45 -4.46 17.79 -2.23
C THR A 45 -4.28 17.04 -0.92
N CYS A 46 -3.05 16.90 -0.43
CA CYS A 46 -2.78 16.28 0.86
C CYS A 46 -3.52 16.96 2.01
N LYS A 47 -3.46 18.28 2.10
CA LYS A 47 -4.15 19.03 3.16
C LYS A 47 -5.66 18.86 3.10
N ALA A 48 -6.24 18.83 1.90
CA ALA A 48 -7.67 18.61 1.71
C ALA A 48 -8.08 17.21 2.18
N MET A 49 -7.31 16.17 1.80
CA MET A 49 -7.58 14.79 2.19
C MET A 49 -7.44 14.55 3.70
N VAL A 50 -6.39 15.08 4.32
CA VAL A 50 -6.20 14.99 5.78
C VAL A 50 -7.36 15.67 6.50
N LYS A 51 -7.74 16.88 6.05
CA LYS A 51 -8.87 17.61 6.65
C LYS A 51 -10.19 16.85 6.53
N ALA A 52 -10.48 16.26 5.37
CA ALA A 52 -11.69 15.46 5.16
C ALA A 52 -11.68 14.21 6.08
N ALA A 53 -10.55 13.49 6.12
CA ALA A 53 -10.41 12.31 6.96
C ALA A 53 -10.56 12.64 8.46
N ASP A 54 -9.96 13.74 8.93
CA ASP A 54 -10.07 14.21 10.31
C ASP A 54 -11.51 14.61 10.69
N ALA A 55 -12.28 15.07 9.71
CA ALA A 55 -13.69 15.41 9.88
C ALA A 55 -14.62 14.18 9.77
N GLY A 56 -14.09 12.99 9.44
CA GLY A 56 -14.89 11.80 9.14
C GLY A 56 -15.66 11.90 7.83
N GLU A 57 -15.25 12.80 6.94
CA GLU A 57 -15.84 13.00 5.62
C GLU A 57 -15.18 12.05 4.59
N PRO A 58 -15.86 11.72 3.49
CA PRO A 58 -15.26 10.98 2.39
C PRO A 58 -13.99 11.68 1.88
N VAL A 59 -12.94 10.90 1.65
CA VAL A 59 -11.68 11.42 1.09
C VAL A 59 -11.80 11.41 -0.43
N ASP A 60 -11.61 12.60 -1.04
CA ASP A 60 -11.58 12.69 -2.49
C ASP A 60 -10.39 11.91 -3.07
N ASN A 61 -10.69 11.10 -4.07
CA ASN A 61 -9.71 10.33 -4.84
C ASN A 61 -8.78 9.42 -4.02
N PRO A 62 -9.34 8.52 -3.23
CA PRO A 62 -8.56 7.64 -2.34
C PRO A 62 -7.78 6.54 -3.10
N SER A 63 -8.15 6.22 -4.34
CA SER A 63 -7.41 5.26 -5.17
C SER A 63 -5.91 5.61 -5.34
N ILE A 64 -5.53 6.88 -5.17
CA ILE A 64 -4.12 7.28 -5.18
C ILE A 64 -3.35 6.83 -3.93
N LEU A 65 -4.04 6.42 -2.88
CA LEU A 65 -3.45 5.96 -1.62
C LEU A 65 -3.03 4.49 -1.65
N HIS A 66 -3.51 3.71 -2.61
CA HIS A 66 -3.24 2.26 -2.70
C HIS A 66 -2.06 1.93 -3.61
N LEU A 67 -1.37 0.80 -3.34
CA LEU A 67 -0.33 0.23 -4.19
C LEU A 67 -0.92 -0.40 -5.45
N SER A 68 -2.09 -0.99 -5.33
CA SER A 68 -2.91 -1.56 -6.38
C SER A 68 -4.32 -1.00 -6.28
N ASP A 69 -5.10 -1.11 -7.34
CA ASP A 69 -6.50 -0.69 -7.35
C ASP A 69 -7.40 -1.64 -6.54
N GLN A 70 -6.81 -2.64 -5.88
CA GLN A 70 -7.51 -3.65 -5.09
C GLN A 70 -6.77 -3.95 -3.79
N MET A 71 -7.53 -4.34 -2.76
CA MET A 71 -7.00 -4.91 -1.52
C MET A 71 -6.10 -6.10 -1.83
N PRO A 72 -4.96 -6.27 -1.14
CA PRO A 72 -4.13 -7.45 -1.30
C PRO A 72 -4.95 -8.74 -1.11
N SER A 73 -4.82 -9.68 -2.03
CA SER A 73 -5.64 -10.90 -2.05
C SER A 73 -5.54 -11.74 -0.77
N TYR A 74 -4.42 -11.63 -0.06
CA TYR A 74 -4.19 -12.34 1.21
C TYR A 74 -4.93 -11.76 2.41
N ILE A 75 -5.69 -10.66 2.24
CA ILE A 75 -6.59 -10.09 3.26
C ILE A 75 -8.03 -9.99 2.76
N ALA A 76 -8.40 -10.79 1.74
CA ALA A 76 -9.72 -10.75 1.11
C ALA A 76 -10.88 -11.09 2.07
N ASP A 77 -10.60 -11.80 3.16
CA ASP A 77 -11.56 -12.10 4.23
C ASP A 77 -11.60 -11.01 5.33
N GLY A 78 -10.89 -9.91 5.14
CA GLY A 78 -10.76 -8.85 6.13
C GLY A 78 -9.76 -9.16 7.24
N THR A 79 -8.93 -10.21 7.11
CA THR A 79 -7.92 -10.57 8.10
C THR A 79 -6.53 -10.61 7.47
N LEU A 80 -5.57 -9.89 8.07
CA LEU A 80 -4.16 -10.02 7.78
C LEU A 80 -3.52 -10.92 8.83
N ASP A 81 -3.29 -12.19 8.48
CA ASP A 81 -2.58 -13.12 9.35
C ASP A 81 -1.06 -12.93 9.24
N TYR A 82 -0.38 -12.92 10.39
CA TYR A 82 1.07 -12.84 10.42
C TYR A 82 1.67 -13.82 11.44
N VAL A 83 2.89 -14.28 11.16
CA VAL A 83 3.70 -15.09 12.05
C VAL A 83 5.01 -14.37 12.35
N VAL A 84 5.46 -14.47 13.58
CA VAL A 84 6.66 -13.75 14.04
C VAL A 84 7.79 -14.73 14.31
N ALA A 85 8.98 -14.42 13.78
CA ALA A 85 10.18 -15.21 14.06
C ALA A 85 10.45 -15.28 15.57
N PRO A 86 10.86 -16.45 16.10
CA PRO A 86 11.03 -16.64 17.55
C PRO A 86 12.07 -15.71 18.19
N ASP A 87 13.04 -15.27 17.42
CA ASP A 87 14.13 -14.38 17.82
C ASP A 87 13.85 -12.90 17.55
N PHE A 88 12.61 -12.54 17.23
CA PHE A 88 12.23 -11.16 16.95
C PHE A 88 12.33 -10.29 18.21
N PRO A 89 13.20 -9.26 18.26
CA PRO A 89 13.54 -8.58 19.50
C PRO A 89 12.54 -7.48 19.93
N TYR A 90 11.63 -7.07 19.03
CA TYR A 90 10.75 -5.91 19.24
C TYR A 90 9.28 -6.31 19.43
N ARG A 91 9.03 -7.37 20.19
CA ARG A 91 7.66 -7.92 20.42
C ARG A 91 6.69 -6.88 20.95
N ALA A 92 7.06 -6.17 22.01
CA ALA A 92 6.17 -5.19 22.63
C ALA A 92 5.79 -4.04 21.66
N GLN A 93 6.73 -3.62 20.81
CA GLN A 93 6.49 -2.59 19.79
C GLN A 93 5.61 -3.12 18.65
N LEU A 94 5.79 -4.37 18.27
CA LEU A 94 4.96 -5.04 17.27
C LEU A 94 3.52 -5.17 17.76
N ASP A 95 3.34 -5.65 18.99
CA ASP A 95 2.03 -5.80 19.61
C ASP A 95 1.31 -4.44 19.72
N ALA A 96 2.03 -3.39 20.12
CA ALA A 96 1.48 -2.04 20.18
C ALA A 96 1.11 -1.49 18.77
N ALA A 97 1.90 -1.77 17.73
CA ALA A 97 1.62 -1.35 16.36
C ALA A 97 0.37 -2.06 15.80
N THR A 98 0.25 -3.36 16.00
CA THR A 98 -0.91 -4.13 15.53
C THR A 98 -2.17 -3.81 16.32
N GLN A 99 -2.06 -3.59 17.63
CA GLN A 99 -3.17 -3.12 18.47
C GLN A 99 -3.69 -1.78 17.97
N GLU A 100 -2.81 -0.82 17.68
CA GLU A 100 -3.20 0.51 17.19
C GLU A 100 -3.98 0.41 15.87
N TRP A 101 -3.49 -0.38 14.90
CA TRP A 101 -4.21 -0.62 13.66
C TRP A 101 -5.59 -1.25 13.91
N ASN A 102 -5.66 -2.31 14.72
CA ASN A 102 -6.92 -3.00 15.03
C ASN A 102 -7.94 -2.08 15.69
N GLU A 103 -7.51 -1.23 16.63
CA GLU A 103 -8.38 -0.22 17.26
C GLU A 103 -8.91 0.78 16.25
N LYS A 104 -8.05 1.30 15.37
CA LYS A 104 -8.41 2.31 14.37
C LYS A 104 -9.28 1.75 13.25
N LEU A 105 -9.05 0.52 12.82
CA LEU A 105 -9.84 -0.15 11.79
C LEU A 105 -11.21 -0.67 12.29
N GLY A 106 -11.41 -0.72 13.62
CA GLY A 106 -12.71 -1.03 14.22
C GLY A 106 -13.27 -2.40 13.84
N GLY A 107 -12.42 -3.38 13.60
CA GLY A 107 -12.79 -4.74 13.24
C GLY A 107 -13.18 -4.95 11.78
N LYS A 108 -13.11 -3.92 10.93
CA LYS A 108 -13.36 -4.06 9.47
C LYS A 108 -12.22 -4.79 8.77
N VAL A 109 -11.00 -4.54 9.21
CA VAL A 109 -9.80 -5.34 8.93
C VAL A 109 -9.14 -5.66 10.26
N VAL A 110 -8.63 -6.89 10.39
CA VAL A 110 -7.99 -7.37 11.62
C VAL A 110 -6.58 -7.87 11.31
N LEU A 111 -5.58 -7.34 11.99
CA LEU A 111 -4.23 -7.89 12.00
C LEU A 111 -4.18 -8.94 13.12
N ARG A 112 -3.89 -10.20 12.76
CA ARG A 112 -3.94 -11.33 13.69
C ARG A 112 -2.63 -12.11 13.64
N GLU A 113 -1.98 -12.26 14.81
CA GLU A 113 -0.88 -13.20 14.94
C GLU A 113 -1.40 -14.64 14.95
N VAL A 114 -0.78 -15.47 14.14
CA VAL A 114 -1.02 -16.92 14.13
C VAL A 114 0.23 -17.67 14.52
N THR A 115 0.05 -18.89 15.02
CA THR A 115 1.16 -19.80 15.29
C THR A 115 1.69 -20.40 13.99
N LYS A 116 2.95 -20.79 13.95
CA LYS A 116 3.61 -21.32 12.74
C LYS A 116 2.90 -22.53 12.13
N ASP A 117 2.25 -23.35 12.95
CA ASP A 117 1.46 -24.52 12.51
C ASP A 117 0.13 -24.14 11.84
N LYS A 118 -0.33 -22.89 12.02
CA LYS A 118 -1.53 -22.33 11.38
C LYS A 118 -1.22 -21.41 10.19
N ALA A 119 0.06 -21.12 9.98
CA ALA A 119 0.49 -20.29 8.87
C ALA A 119 0.31 -21.01 7.54
N ASP A 120 -0.12 -20.29 6.53
CA ASP A 120 -0.32 -20.78 5.16
C ASP A 120 0.43 -19.90 4.14
N SER A 121 0.10 -20.05 2.87
CA SER A 121 0.72 -19.27 1.78
C SER A 121 0.34 -17.79 1.81
N ASP A 122 -0.70 -17.40 2.53
CA ASP A 122 -1.20 -16.03 2.64
C ASP A 122 -0.74 -15.33 3.92
N THR A 123 -0.10 -16.06 4.81
CA THR A 123 0.42 -15.54 6.07
C THR A 123 1.69 -14.71 5.87
N VAL A 124 1.72 -13.51 6.44
CA VAL A 124 2.88 -12.62 6.42
C VAL A 124 3.93 -13.08 7.42
N ASN A 125 5.20 -13.11 6.99
CA ASN A 125 6.33 -13.46 7.85
C ASN A 125 7.01 -12.19 8.38
N VAL A 126 7.02 -12.02 9.71
CA VAL A 126 7.72 -10.92 10.39
C VAL A 126 9.05 -11.43 10.93
N ARG A 127 10.15 -10.85 10.49
CA ARG A 127 11.50 -11.26 10.89
C ARG A 127 12.43 -10.10 11.16
N TYR A 128 13.50 -10.39 11.87
CA TYR A 128 14.57 -9.44 12.16
C TYR A 128 15.87 -9.87 11.46
N VAL A 129 16.50 -8.93 10.76
CA VAL A 129 17.81 -9.10 10.13
C VAL A 129 18.66 -7.88 10.47
N PRO A 130 19.56 -7.97 11.47
CA PRO A 130 20.33 -6.81 11.90
C PRO A 130 21.22 -6.29 10.77
N ARG A 131 21.07 -5.00 10.46
CA ARG A 131 21.91 -4.28 9.48
C ARG A 131 22.34 -2.94 10.09
N PRO A 132 23.44 -2.91 10.88
CA PRO A 132 23.84 -1.72 11.63
C PRO A 132 24.12 -0.50 10.75
N ASP A 133 24.55 -0.71 9.51
CA ASP A 133 24.86 0.37 8.56
C ASP A 133 23.71 0.71 7.62
N SER A 134 22.53 0.10 7.80
CA SER A 134 21.39 0.37 6.95
C SER A 134 20.75 1.72 7.30
N ARG A 135 20.42 2.50 6.27
CA ARG A 135 19.56 3.67 6.39
C ARG A 135 18.08 3.30 6.34
N VAL A 136 17.76 2.08 5.92
CA VAL A 136 16.41 1.52 5.90
C VAL A 136 16.17 0.84 7.24
N LEU A 137 15.12 1.23 7.93
CA LEU A 137 14.79 0.71 9.26
C LEU A 137 14.05 -0.61 9.19
N ALA A 138 13.15 -0.72 8.24
CA ALA A 138 12.38 -1.92 7.94
C ALA A 138 11.94 -1.90 6.47
N SER A 139 11.40 -3.00 6.00
CA SER A 139 10.76 -3.11 4.68
C SER A 139 9.64 -4.12 4.72
N ALA A 140 8.56 -3.84 4.00
CA ALA A 140 7.48 -4.77 3.76
C ALA A 140 7.35 -5.07 2.27
N SER A 141 6.93 -6.28 1.95
CA SER A 141 6.68 -6.73 0.58
C SER A 141 5.40 -7.54 0.53
N GLU A 142 4.42 -7.05 -0.19
CA GLU A 142 3.17 -7.76 -0.47
C GLU A 142 3.40 -9.02 -1.31
N ILE A 143 4.36 -8.97 -2.24
CA ILE A 143 4.65 -10.08 -3.14
C ILE A 143 5.25 -11.26 -2.37
N SER A 144 6.23 -11.01 -1.52
CA SER A 144 6.85 -12.06 -0.70
C SER A 144 6.11 -12.31 0.61
N LYS A 145 5.11 -11.49 0.94
CA LYS A 145 4.38 -11.53 2.22
C LYS A 145 5.35 -11.53 3.41
N GLU A 146 6.26 -10.58 3.39
CA GLU A 146 7.33 -10.48 4.37
C GLU A 146 7.49 -9.06 4.88
N MET A 147 7.65 -8.95 6.20
CA MET A 147 8.16 -7.76 6.87
C MET A 147 9.53 -8.07 7.43
N THR A 148 10.55 -7.35 6.99
CA THR A 148 11.91 -7.47 7.53
C THR A 148 12.29 -6.19 8.26
N VAL A 149 12.70 -6.31 9.52
CA VAL A 149 13.15 -5.22 10.37
C VAL A 149 14.68 -5.25 10.46
N PHE A 150 15.31 -4.12 10.16
CA PHE A 150 16.78 -3.97 10.13
C PHE A 150 17.33 -3.13 11.28
N VAL A 151 16.46 -2.47 12.00
CA VAL A 151 16.78 -1.53 13.08
C VAL A 151 17.72 -2.14 14.10
N THR A 152 18.74 -1.38 14.49
CA THR A 152 19.56 -1.68 15.65
C THR A 152 19.04 -0.92 16.88
N SER A 153 19.45 -1.34 18.07
CA SER A 153 18.95 -0.90 19.39
C SER A 153 19.11 0.60 19.73
N THR A 154 19.51 1.44 18.76
CA THR A 154 19.73 2.88 18.96
C THR A 154 18.48 3.74 18.82
N LEU A 155 17.35 3.17 18.35
CA LEU A 155 16.10 3.90 18.21
C LEU A 155 15.26 3.82 19.50
N TYR A 156 14.54 4.90 19.77
CA TYR A 156 13.55 4.91 20.84
C TYR A 156 12.40 3.94 20.54
N PRO A 157 11.80 3.30 21.56
CA PRO A 157 10.71 2.34 21.38
C PRO A 157 9.56 2.84 20.51
N ASP A 158 9.17 4.11 20.64
CA ASP A 158 8.10 4.72 19.84
C ASP A 158 8.46 4.83 18.35
N ALA A 159 9.73 5.08 18.04
CA ALA A 159 10.19 5.12 16.65
C ALA A 159 10.14 3.71 16.02
N ILE A 160 10.48 2.67 16.79
CA ILE A 160 10.38 1.28 16.34
C ILE A 160 8.90 0.92 16.13
N ARG A 161 8.02 1.25 17.09
CA ARG A 161 6.59 1.02 16.97
C ARG A 161 6.00 1.70 15.73
N SER A 162 6.30 2.98 15.50
CA SER A 162 5.78 3.70 14.32
C SER A 162 6.33 3.15 13.02
N THR A 163 7.59 2.67 13.00
CA THR A 163 8.16 1.98 11.84
C THR A 163 7.40 0.69 11.55
N LEU A 164 7.14 -0.14 12.57
CA LEU A 164 6.38 -1.38 12.40
C LEU A 164 4.93 -1.11 11.94
N ALA A 165 4.29 -0.10 12.49
CA ALA A 165 2.96 0.32 12.05
C ALA A 165 2.96 0.80 10.59
N HIS A 166 4.00 1.53 10.15
CA HIS A 166 4.19 1.97 8.77
C HIS A 166 4.32 0.76 7.82
N GLU A 167 5.15 -0.22 8.17
CA GLU A 167 5.32 -1.42 7.34
C GLU A 167 4.03 -2.26 7.25
N PHE A 168 3.25 -2.33 8.33
CA PHE A 168 1.91 -2.92 8.26
C PHE A 168 0.98 -2.14 7.32
N GLY A 169 1.10 -0.81 7.26
CA GLY A 169 0.36 -0.01 6.27
C GLY A 169 0.65 -0.45 4.84
N HIS A 170 1.91 -0.75 4.50
CA HIS A 170 2.25 -1.32 3.19
C HIS A 170 1.62 -2.69 2.97
N LEU A 171 1.65 -3.56 3.98
CA LEU A 171 0.99 -4.88 3.90
C LEU A 171 -0.53 -4.77 3.82
N LEU A 172 -1.12 -3.69 4.30
CA LEU A 172 -2.54 -3.35 4.13
C LEU A 172 -2.85 -2.69 2.78
N GLY A 173 -1.87 -2.58 1.87
CA GLY A 173 -2.04 -2.06 0.53
C GLY A 173 -1.84 -0.55 0.39
N ILE A 174 -1.38 0.16 1.43
CA ILE A 174 -1.20 1.61 1.35
C ILE A 174 0.18 1.94 0.78
N ARG A 175 0.22 2.87 -0.18
CA ARG A 175 1.45 3.51 -0.67
C ARG A 175 1.96 4.55 0.33
N HIS A 176 3.19 5.04 0.09
CA HIS A 176 3.59 6.29 0.68
C HIS A 176 2.62 7.41 0.27
N THR A 177 2.13 8.15 1.25
CA THR A 177 1.09 9.15 1.09
C THR A 177 1.59 10.55 1.45
N CYS A 178 0.76 11.31 2.13
CA CYS A 178 1.01 12.69 2.51
C CYS A 178 1.98 12.82 3.68
N ASP A 179 2.71 13.93 3.73
CA ASP A 179 3.39 14.34 4.95
C ASP A 179 2.38 14.46 6.11
N TYR A 180 2.83 14.21 7.33
CA TYR A 180 2.02 14.18 8.54
C TYR A 180 1.03 13.01 8.66
N THR A 181 1.14 12.00 7.81
CA THR A 181 0.49 10.69 7.99
C THR A 181 1.52 9.65 8.43
N LEU A 182 1.04 8.50 8.92
CA LEU A 182 1.93 7.38 9.22
C LEU A 182 2.67 6.91 7.96
N MET A 183 1.98 6.93 6.81
CA MET A 183 2.50 6.47 5.52
C MET A 183 3.29 7.54 4.74
N ALA A 184 3.82 8.58 5.41
CA ALA A 184 4.70 9.55 4.75
C ALA A 184 5.96 8.87 4.19
N ALA A 185 6.38 9.27 2.99
CA ALA A 185 7.46 8.63 2.22
C ALA A 185 8.85 8.66 2.87
N SER A 186 9.05 9.47 3.88
CA SER A 186 10.33 9.64 4.54
C SER A 186 10.12 10.02 5.99
N GLN A 187 10.77 9.30 6.87
CA GLN A 187 10.86 9.69 8.29
C GLN A 187 11.51 11.05 8.51
N HIS A 188 12.14 11.64 7.49
CA HIS A 188 12.71 12.98 7.51
C HIS A 188 11.72 14.09 7.17
N ARG A 189 10.49 13.76 6.77
CA ARG A 189 9.43 14.70 6.38
C ARG A 189 8.24 14.71 7.35
N HIS A 190 8.52 14.67 8.65
CA HIS A 190 7.49 14.73 9.68
C HIS A 190 6.40 13.65 9.56
N PRO A 191 6.74 12.34 9.58
CA PRO A 191 5.75 11.30 9.64
C PRO A 191 4.94 11.44 10.93
N ALA A 192 3.67 11.11 10.90
CA ALA A 192 2.92 10.92 12.13
C ALA A 192 3.49 9.72 12.90
N ALA A 193 3.59 9.86 14.21
CA ALA A 193 4.01 8.74 15.06
C ALA A 193 2.92 7.66 15.19
N HIS A 194 1.69 7.96 14.77
CA HIS A 194 0.49 7.15 14.97
C HIS A 194 -0.30 6.98 13.67
N VAL A 195 -1.13 5.94 13.63
CA VAL A 195 -2.09 5.72 12.54
C VAL A 195 -3.08 6.88 12.49
N THR A 196 -3.13 7.59 11.37
CA THR A 196 -4.01 8.75 11.17
C THR A 196 -5.35 8.34 10.55
N PRO A 197 -6.39 9.20 10.65
CA PRO A 197 -7.65 8.97 9.96
C PRO A 197 -7.51 8.77 8.45
N LEU A 198 -6.53 9.42 7.81
CA LEU A 198 -6.26 9.25 6.38
C LEU A 198 -5.68 7.86 6.06
N ASP A 199 -4.80 7.33 6.90
CA ASP A 199 -4.28 5.97 6.74
C ASP A 199 -5.41 4.94 6.86
N VAL A 200 -6.33 5.14 7.82
CA VAL A 200 -7.52 4.29 7.99
C VAL A 200 -8.44 4.36 6.78
N ALA A 201 -8.72 5.57 6.27
CA ALA A 201 -9.55 5.76 5.09
C ALA A 201 -8.95 5.04 3.87
N ALA A 202 -7.64 5.10 3.70
CA ALA A 202 -6.93 4.42 2.62
C ALA A 202 -7.11 2.89 2.68
N VAL A 203 -6.97 2.27 3.86
CA VAL A 203 -7.22 0.83 4.02
C VAL A 203 -8.66 0.47 3.72
N LEU A 204 -9.60 1.18 4.33
CA LEU A 204 -11.02 0.82 4.26
C LEU A 204 -11.62 1.00 2.87
N GLN A 205 -11.03 1.82 2.03
CA GLN A 205 -11.51 2.06 0.69
C GLN A 205 -11.13 0.95 -0.29
N GLY A 206 -9.98 0.32 -0.12
CA GLY A 206 -9.62 -0.87 -0.89
C GLY A 206 -10.49 -2.10 -0.61
N GLN A 207 -11.37 -2.02 0.39
CA GLN A 207 -12.28 -3.13 0.74
C GLN A 207 -13.64 -3.06 0.05
N PHE A 208 -14.02 -1.94 -0.56
CA PHE A 208 -15.41 -1.68 -0.96
C PHE A 208 -15.59 -1.44 -2.46
N ASP A 209 -14.51 -1.56 -3.25
CA ASP A 209 -14.54 -1.60 -4.71
C ASP A 209 -14.37 -3.06 -5.21
#